data_0334836d6c8e9e03130629bc8e6f4894
#
_entry.id   0334836d6c8e9e03130629bc8e6f4894
#
_cell.length_a   1.000
_cell.length_b   1.000
_cell.length_c   1.000
_cell.angle_alpha   90.00
_cell.angle_beta   90.00
_cell.angle_gamma   90.00
#
_symmetry.space_group_name_H-M   'P 1'
#
loop_
_entity.id
_entity.type
_entity.pdbx_description
1 polymer ?
#
loop_
_entity_poly.entity_id
_entity_poly.type
_entity_poly.pdbx_seq_one_letter_code
_entity_poly.pdbx_strand_id
1 'polypeptide(L)'
;MSDLLGIGYSGLKAYSRALSTIGDNIANAQTPGYARRRLEMMEAVGGGNSIFYRGNTNPGGVDIRGIDRSVDGWLIEDSRITSGDAERSATKLSWLDKVEGALSDETNGIKTGLTKLYTTADQLTADPSNRTLRAQFLQSVDDIASGFRTAAGQLDKMGEGIEGAAASEVDQFNADLGALEQINIGLRKARPGSTNEASLLDERDRLLDKLSSQAGVSPTFDNNGAVTLRAAGSGDLLVGGGVVNPISVTAAPDGRLSYSVGGSPLAISTGSLAGLAEGANHVADQRAALDTMATDFANQLNAAHQAGADANGNPGQPLFTGTSAATLTAATLTPDQVAAANASGSNGNMLALGAMRGANDPEARWSGHLATQAQAVSSARAQDA
;
A
#
# COMPACT_ATOMS: atom_id res chain seq x y z
N MET A 1 0.39 71.03 -9.22
CA MET A 1 1.61 70.33 -8.67
C MET A 1 1.27 69.11 -7.81
N SER A 2 0.06 69.09 -7.20
CA SER A 2 -0.40 67.89 -6.43
C SER A 2 -0.56 66.62 -7.28
N ASP A 3 -0.94 66.76 -8.54
CA ASP A 3 -1.25 65.64 -9.45
C ASP A 3 -0.01 64.85 -9.88
N LEU A 4 1.08 65.54 -10.23
CA LEU A 4 2.37 64.91 -10.55
C LEU A 4 3.00 64.16 -9.35
N LEU A 5 2.85 64.70 -8.14
CA LEU A 5 3.28 64.05 -6.91
C LEU A 5 2.42 62.78 -6.64
N GLY A 6 1.12 62.82 -6.91
CA GLY A 6 0.21 61.67 -6.80
C GLY A 6 0.59 60.55 -7.77
N ILE A 7 0.88 60.86 -9.02
CA ILE A 7 1.36 59.90 -10.02
C ILE A 7 2.69 59.26 -9.57
N GLY A 8 3.67 60.08 -9.18
CA GLY A 8 4.95 59.61 -8.71
C GLY A 8 4.84 58.74 -7.47
N TYR A 9 3.99 59.09 -6.52
CA TYR A 9 3.72 58.29 -5.31
C TYR A 9 3.07 56.97 -5.63
N SER A 10 2.08 56.90 -6.53
CA SER A 10 1.44 55.66 -6.97
C SER A 10 2.45 54.70 -7.62
N GLY A 11 3.32 55.22 -8.48
CA GLY A 11 4.40 54.46 -9.10
C GLY A 11 5.41 53.92 -8.07
N LEU A 12 5.87 54.76 -7.15
CA LEU A 12 6.80 54.35 -6.08
C LEU A 12 6.21 53.25 -5.21
N LYS A 13 4.93 53.37 -4.83
CA LYS A 13 4.22 52.34 -4.03
C LYS A 13 4.10 51.03 -4.80
N ALA A 14 3.78 51.07 -6.10
CA ALA A 14 3.67 49.89 -6.94
C ALA A 14 5.02 49.16 -7.09
N TYR A 15 6.10 49.90 -7.37
CA TYR A 15 7.44 49.33 -7.49
C TYR A 15 8.00 48.80 -6.14
N SER A 16 7.75 49.47 -5.03
CA SER A 16 8.08 48.98 -3.71
C SER A 16 7.41 47.61 -3.41
N ARG A 17 6.12 47.51 -3.78
CA ARG A 17 5.38 46.26 -3.63
C ARG A 17 5.90 45.15 -4.57
N ALA A 18 6.29 45.52 -5.80
CA ALA A 18 6.89 44.60 -6.75
C ALA A 18 8.23 44.04 -6.24
N LEU A 19 9.09 44.93 -5.68
CA LEU A 19 10.35 44.51 -5.06
C LEU A 19 10.14 43.58 -3.87
N SER A 20 9.15 43.84 -3.02
CA SER A 20 8.78 42.92 -1.93
C SER A 20 8.37 41.54 -2.47
N THR A 21 7.51 41.52 -3.53
CA THR A 21 7.08 40.26 -4.15
C THR A 21 8.25 39.48 -4.77
N ILE A 22 9.24 40.18 -5.36
CA ILE A 22 10.46 39.58 -5.90
C ILE A 22 11.29 39.01 -4.74
N GLY A 23 11.43 39.72 -3.62
CA GLY A 23 12.11 39.27 -2.43
C GLY A 23 11.47 38.00 -1.85
N ASP A 24 10.12 37.98 -1.77
CA ASP A 24 9.36 36.79 -1.34
C ASP A 24 9.61 35.60 -2.27
N ASN A 25 9.63 35.80 -3.59
CA ASN A 25 9.93 34.75 -4.57
C ASN A 25 11.35 34.20 -4.40
N ILE A 26 12.34 35.04 -4.16
CA ILE A 26 13.72 34.62 -3.94
C ILE A 26 13.85 33.83 -2.63
N ALA A 27 13.27 34.37 -1.55
CA ALA A 27 13.31 33.73 -0.25
C ALA A 27 12.64 32.33 -0.25
N ASN A 28 11.57 32.16 -1.03
CA ASN A 28 10.78 30.94 -1.09
C ASN A 28 11.05 30.08 -2.35
N ALA A 29 12.11 30.39 -3.13
CA ALA A 29 12.39 29.67 -4.38
C ALA A 29 12.61 28.16 -4.19
N GLN A 30 13.01 27.71 -2.99
CA GLN A 30 13.20 26.31 -2.64
C GLN A 30 12.13 25.78 -1.67
N THR A 31 11.08 26.55 -1.38
CA THR A 31 9.99 26.10 -0.52
C THR A 31 9.04 25.22 -1.33
N PRO A 32 8.87 23.93 -0.96
CA PRO A 32 7.94 23.04 -1.67
C PRO A 32 6.53 23.62 -1.71
N GLY A 33 5.86 23.53 -2.86
CA GLY A 33 4.50 24.03 -3.05
C GLY A 33 4.37 25.55 -3.17
N TYR A 34 5.46 26.31 -3.14
CA TYR A 34 5.42 27.76 -3.37
C TYR A 34 5.31 28.08 -4.86
N ALA A 35 4.24 28.76 -5.25
CA ALA A 35 4.09 29.27 -6.62
C ALA A 35 4.66 30.68 -6.77
N ARG A 36 5.43 30.90 -7.84
CA ARG A 36 5.98 32.23 -8.15
C ARG A 36 4.85 33.25 -8.26
N ARG A 37 5.00 34.37 -7.56
CA ARG A 37 4.03 35.48 -7.50
C ARG A 37 4.45 36.62 -8.39
N ARG A 38 3.48 37.24 -9.03
CA ARG A 38 3.67 38.46 -9.83
C ARG A 38 2.68 39.54 -9.36
N LEU A 39 3.16 40.76 -9.23
CA LEU A 39 2.28 41.91 -8.97
C LEU A 39 1.56 42.29 -10.26
N GLU A 40 0.23 42.29 -10.22
CA GLU A 40 -0.60 42.80 -11.32
C GLU A 40 -0.85 44.29 -11.11
N MET A 41 -0.38 45.09 -12.08
CA MET A 41 -0.53 46.54 -12.10
C MET A 41 -1.43 46.94 -13.25
N MET A 42 -2.27 47.95 -13.04
CA MET A 42 -3.12 48.52 -14.06
C MET A 42 -3.00 50.05 -14.06
N GLU A 43 -3.31 50.64 -15.19
CA GLU A 43 -3.44 52.09 -15.28
C GLU A 43 -4.55 52.56 -14.34
N ALA A 44 -4.29 53.58 -13.54
CA ALA A 44 -5.33 54.24 -12.77
C ALA A 44 -6.20 55.05 -13.73
N VAL A 45 -7.33 54.45 -14.19
CA VAL A 45 -8.24 55.11 -15.08
C VAL A 45 -8.94 56.25 -14.36
N GLY A 46 -8.71 57.46 -14.81
CA GLY A 46 -9.44 58.65 -14.35
C GLY A 46 -10.94 58.45 -14.51
N GLY A 47 -11.70 58.69 -13.46
CA GLY A 47 -13.15 58.48 -13.42
C GLY A 47 -13.85 59.02 -14.67
N GLY A 48 -14.65 58.12 -15.29
CA GLY A 48 -15.36 58.42 -16.54
C GLY A 48 -16.17 59.70 -16.43
N ASN A 49 -16.06 60.55 -17.42
CA ASN A 49 -16.89 61.74 -17.61
C ASN A 49 -18.35 61.32 -17.71
N SER A 50 -19.06 61.28 -16.59
CA SER A 50 -20.51 61.35 -16.60
C SER A 50 -20.89 62.78 -16.91
N ILE A 51 -21.84 63.01 -17.85
CA ILE A 51 -22.36 64.30 -18.26
C ILE A 51 -22.87 65.12 -17.03
N PHE A 52 -23.08 64.46 -15.90
CA PHE A 52 -23.61 65.04 -14.67
C PHE A 52 -22.58 65.25 -13.54
N TYR A 53 -21.33 64.87 -13.73
CA TYR A 53 -20.31 65.00 -12.67
C TYR A 53 -18.96 65.36 -13.28
N ARG A 54 -18.61 66.64 -13.21
CA ARG A 54 -17.23 67.13 -13.38
C ARG A 54 -16.48 66.89 -12.06
N GLY A 55 -16.32 65.62 -11.72
CA GLY A 55 -15.48 65.21 -10.62
C GLY A 55 -14.03 65.23 -11.06
N ASN A 56 -13.16 65.55 -10.11
CA ASN A 56 -11.71 65.60 -10.21
C ASN A 56 -11.18 64.48 -11.11
N THR A 57 -10.63 64.85 -12.27
CA THR A 57 -9.95 63.89 -13.15
C THR A 57 -8.77 63.34 -12.38
N ASN A 58 -8.80 62.05 -12.06
CA ASN A 58 -7.64 61.40 -11.53
C ASN A 58 -6.50 61.52 -12.56
N PRO A 59 -5.36 62.13 -12.23
CA PRO A 59 -4.35 62.55 -13.24
C PRO A 59 -3.59 61.38 -13.89
N GLY A 60 -4.03 60.15 -13.70
CA GLY A 60 -3.34 58.93 -14.12
C GLY A 60 -2.47 58.40 -12.99
N GLY A 61 -1.68 57.39 -13.30
CA GLY A 61 -0.81 56.72 -12.36
C GLY A 61 -0.97 55.19 -12.46
N VAL A 62 -0.50 54.47 -11.48
CA VAL A 62 -0.54 53.01 -11.40
C VAL A 62 -1.37 52.57 -10.21
N ASP A 63 -2.33 51.72 -10.47
CA ASP A 63 -3.06 50.99 -9.40
C ASP A 63 -2.61 49.53 -9.32
N ILE A 64 -2.67 48.98 -8.13
CA ILE A 64 -2.30 47.57 -7.84
C ILE A 64 -3.59 46.76 -7.83
N ARG A 65 -3.78 45.90 -8.81
CA ARG A 65 -4.93 45.02 -8.89
C ARG A 65 -4.81 43.89 -7.89
N GLY A 66 -3.60 43.31 -7.76
CA GLY A 66 -3.37 42.19 -6.82
C GLY A 66 -2.07 41.45 -7.08
N ILE A 67 -1.95 40.31 -6.43
CA ILE A 67 -0.88 39.34 -6.65
C ILE A 67 -1.48 38.18 -7.44
N ASP A 68 -0.83 37.86 -8.56
CA ASP A 68 -1.14 36.72 -9.40
C ASP A 68 -0.12 35.62 -9.20
N ARG A 69 -0.59 34.36 -9.15
CA ARG A 69 0.25 33.14 -9.05
C ARG A 69 0.51 32.57 -10.43
N SER A 70 1.76 32.34 -10.76
CA SER A 70 2.16 31.72 -12.02
C SER A 70 2.15 30.20 -11.86
N VAL A 71 1.04 29.55 -12.17
CA VAL A 71 0.85 28.09 -12.09
C VAL A 71 0.34 27.56 -13.42
N ASP A 72 0.75 26.34 -13.78
CA ASP A 72 0.20 25.57 -14.88
C ASP A 72 -0.69 24.48 -14.32
N GLY A 73 -2.01 24.68 -14.39
CA GLY A 73 -2.99 23.76 -13.81
C GLY A 73 -2.97 22.37 -14.44
N TRP A 74 -2.67 22.28 -15.74
CA TRP A 74 -2.59 20.99 -16.40
C TRP A 74 -1.37 20.17 -15.93
N LEU A 75 -0.21 20.83 -15.83
CA LEU A 75 1.03 20.18 -15.36
C LEU A 75 0.92 19.73 -13.90
N ILE A 76 0.24 20.52 -13.06
CA ILE A 76 -0.01 20.16 -11.66
C ILE A 76 -0.91 18.93 -11.58
N GLU A 77 -1.98 18.86 -12.37
CA GLU A 77 -2.88 17.70 -12.37
C GLU A 77 -2.19 16.44 -12.88
N ASP A 78 -1.42 16.53 -13.96
CA ASP A 78 -0.62 15.42 -14.48
C ASP A 78 0.41 14.92 -13.47
N SER A 79 1.09 15.83 -12.77
CA SER A 79 2.02 15.50 -11.68
C SER A 79 1.33 14.78 -10.52
N ARG A 80 0.09 15.15 -10.15
CA ARG A 80 -0.68 14.48 -9.09
C ARG A 80 -1.05 13.05 -9.45
N ILE A 81 -1.50 12.85 -10.70
CA ILE A 81 -1.83 11.51 -11.21
C ILE A 81 -0.60 10.63 -11.20
N THR A 82 0.51 11.11 -11.76
CA THR A 82 1.77 10.36 -11.83
C THR A 82 2.32 10.05 -10.43
N SER A 83 2.27 11.01 -9.49
CA SER A 83 2.69 10.80 -8.11
C SER A 83 1.81 9.75 -7.41
N GLY A 84 0.50 9.76 -7.63
CA GLY A 84 -0.40 8.74 -7.08
C GLY A 84 -0.08 7.33 -7.61
N ASP A 85 0.22 7.19 -8.90
CA ASP A 85 0.60 5.90 -9.49
C ASP A 85 1.98 5.42 -8.99
N ALA A 86 2.93 6.33 -8.83
CA ALA A 86 4.24 6.03 -8.26
C ALA A 86 4.12 5.54 -6.81
N GLU A 87 3.38 6.24 -5.96
CA GLU A 87 3.18 5.86 -4.55
C GLU A 87 2.45 4.51 -4.40
N ARG A 88 1.49 4.21 -5.29
CA ARG A 88 0.86 2.89 -5.34
C ARG A 88 1.88 1.80 -5.62
N SER A 89 2.71 2.00 -6.65
CA SER A 89 3.72 1.03 -7.08
C SER A 89 4.80 0.82 -6.01
N ALA A 90 5.33 1.90 -5.44
CA ALA A 90 6.35 1.86 -4.38
C ALA A 90 5.82 1.18 -3.11
N THR A 91 4.60 1.51 -2.68
CA THR A 91 3.97 0.91 -1.51
C THR A 91 3.73 -0.58 -1.71
N LYS A 92 3.17 -0.98 -2.85
CA LYS A 92 3.00 -2.38 -3.22
C LYS A 92 4.33 -3.13 -3.22
N LEU A 93 5.35 -2.62 -3.91
CA LEU A 93 6.68 -3.23 -3.99
C LEU A 93 7.28 -3.45 -2.60
N SER A 94 7.19 -2.44 -1.72
CA SER A 94 7.70 -2.54 -0.35
C SER A 94 7.11 -3.73 0.42
N TRP A 95 5.83 -4.06 0.22
CA TRP A 95 5.20 -5.21 0.87
C TRP A 95 5.51 -6.52 0.17
N LEU A 96 5.61 -6.54 -1.15
CA LEU A 96 6.05 -7.72 -1.91
C LEU A 96 7.47 -8.15 -1.53
N ASP A 97 8.40 -7.21 -1.35
CA ASP A 97 9.77 -7.48 -0.89
C ASP A 97 9.79 -8.09 0.52
N LYS A 98 8.93 -7.63 1.43
CA LYS A 98 8.81 -8.22 2.77
C LYS A 98 8.27 -9.65 2.71
N VAL A 99 7.29 -9.93 1.85
CA VAL A 99 6.76 -11.28 1.62
C VAL A 99 7.83 -12.20 1.05
N GLU A 100 8.63 -11.74 0.07
CA GLU A 100 9.77 -12.50 -0.46
C GLU A 100 10.76 -12.87 0.65
N GLY A 101 11.11 -11.91 1.52
CA GLY A 101 11.98 -12.15 2.68
C GLY A 101 11.40 -13.17 3.68
N ALA A 102 10.10 -13.15 3.92
CA ALA A 102 9.43 -14.06 4.84
C ALA A 102 9.31 -15.49 4.34
N LEU A 103 9.14 -15.64 3.03
CA LEU A 103 9.06 -16.95 2.38
C LEU A 103 10.44 -17.48 2.01
N SER A 104 11.52 -16.70 2.20
CA SER A 104 12.87 -17.14 1.91
C SER A 104 13.23 -18.35 2.78
N ASP A 105 13.69 -19.41 2.11
CA ASP A 105 13.88 -20.73 2.68
C ASP A 105 15.34 -20.90 3.17
N GLU A 106 15.67 -20.19 4.26
CA GLU A 106 17.02 -20.27 4.81
C GLU A 106 17.23 -21.56 5.65
N THR A 107 17.56 -21.52 6.92
CA THR A 107 18.11 -22.69 7.62
C THR A 107 17.07 -23.75 8.07
N ASN A 108 15.79 -23.37 8.27
CA ASN A 108 14.71 -24.24 8.77
C ASN A 108 13.40 -24.09 7.96
N GLY A 109 13.50 -23.75 6.69
CA GLY A 109 12.35 -23.52 5.84
C GLY A 109 11.68 -24.81 5.34
N ILE A 110 10.58 -24.65 4.62
CA ILE A 110 9.77 -25.76 4.11
C ILE A 110 10.58 -26.68 3.20
N LYS A 111 11.42 -26.14 2.30
CA LYS A 111 12.27 -26.94 1.40
C LYS A 111 13.25 -27.82 2.16
N THR A 112 13.94 -27.25 3.16
CA THR A 112 14.87 -27.98 4.01
C THR A 112 14.15 -29.08 4.79
N GLY A 113 12.95 -28.80 5.32
CA GLY A 113 12.08 -29.78 6.00
C GLY A 113 11.67 -30.92 5.08
N LEU A 114 11.23 -30.61 3.85
CA LEU A 114 10.88 -31.62 2.83
C LEU A 114 12.06 -32.52 2.49
N THR A 115 13.22 -31.94 2.19
CA THR A 115 14.45 -32.72 1.89
C THR A 115 14.82 -33.61 3.04
N LYS A 116 14.75 -33.14 4.29
CA LYS A 116 15.04 -33.93 5.50
C LYS A 116 14.05 -35.08 5.69
N LEU A 117 12.76 -34.82 5.47
CA LEU A 117 11.71 -35.86 5.57
C LEU A 117 11.97 -37.01 4.60
N TYR A 118 12.20 -36.72 3.31
CA TYR A 118 12.48 -37.79 2.35
C TYR A 118 13.82 -38.47 2.59
N THR A 119 14.86 -37.77 3.03
CA THR A 119 16.13 -38.38 3.41
C THR A 119 15.99 -39.35 4.57
N THR A 120 15.23 -39.00 5.61
CA THR A 120 14.98 -39.89 6.75
C THR A 120 14.09 -41.09 6.39
N ALA A 121 13.12 -40.89 5.46
CA ALA A 121 12.32 -41.98 4.92
C ALA A 121 13.19 -42.99 4.12
N ASP A 122 14.12 -42.48 3.28
CA ASP A 122 15.07 -43.33 2.53
C ASP A 122 15.99 -44.11 3.46
N GLN A 123 16.52 -43.50 4.53
CA GLN A 123 17.33 -44.17 5.53
C GLN A 123 16.52 -45.28 6.26
N LEU A 124 15.27 -44.97 6.58
CA LEU A 124 14.37 -45.97 7.20
C LEU A 124 14.01 -47.12 6.26
N THR A 125 14.00 -46.87 4.94
CA THR A 125 13.82 -47.91 3.92
C THR A 125 14.93 -48.94 3.97
N ALA A 126 16.19 -48.54 4.29
CA ALA A 126 17.34 -49.42 4.36
C ALA A 126 17.32 -50.30 5.62
N ASP A 127 16.83 -49.81 6.79
CA ASP A 127 16.68 -50.53 8.03
C ASP A 127 15.36 -50.17 8.73
N PRO A 128 14.23 -50.76 8.28
CA PRO A 128 12.88 -50.41 8.77
C PRO A 128 12.64 -50.85 10.24
N SER A 129 13.50 -51.70 10.80
CA SER A 129 13.41 -52.15 12.19
C SER A 129 14.11 -51.20 13.18
N ASN A 130 14.93 -50.26 12.68
CA ASN A 130 15.75 -49.37 13.49
C ASN A 130 14.92 -48.31 14.18
N ARG A 131 14.78 -48.41 15.49
CA ARG A 131 13.98 -47.51 16.32
C ARG A 131 14.52 -46.07 16.30
N THR A 132 15.84 -45.88 16.16
CA THR A 132 16.45 -44.55 16.06
C THR A 132 16.08 -43.87 14.75
N LEU A 133 16.13 -44.60 13.61
CA LEU A 133 15.71 -44.04 12.31
C LEU A 133 14.20 -43.69 12.28
N ARG A 134 13.36 -44.52 12.92
CA ARG A 134 11.94 -44.24 13.09
C ARG A 134 11.71 -42.94 13.90
N ALA A 135 12.48 -42.74 15.00
CA ALA A 135 12.41 -41.51 15.77
C ALA A 135 12.87 -40.27 14.95
N GLN A 136 13.94 -40.44 14.16
CA GLN A 136 14.42 -39.36 13.26
C GLN A 136 13.39 -38.99 12.16
N PHE A 137 12.70 -39.98 11.61
CA PHE A 137 11.62 -39.77 10.68
C PHE A 137 10.47 -38.97 11.31
N LEU A 138 10.02 -39.36 12.53
CA LEU A 138 8.99 -38.58 13.25
C LEU A 138 9.45 -37.16 13.59
N GLN A 139 10.72 -36.95 13.90
CA GLN A 139 11.28 -35.62 14.10
C GLN A 139 11.22 -34.79 12.80
N SER A 140 11.53 -35.39 11.66
CA SER A 140 11.43 -34.68 10.37
C SER A 140 9.98 -34.33 9.99
N VAL A 141 9.00 -35.12 10.42
CA VAL A 141 7.56 -34.81 10.32
C VAL A 141 7.21 -33.59 11.16
N ASP A 142 7.74 -33.48 12.39
CA ASP A 142 7.51 -32.26 13.22
C ASP A 142 8.22 -31.03 12.67
N ASP A 143 9.47 -31.20 12.19
CA ASP A 143 10.24 -30.10 11.60
C ASP A 143 9.51 -29.47 10.41
N ILE A 144 8.95 -30.26 9.48
CA ILE A 144 8.21 -29.73 8.34
C ILE A 144 6.89 -29.07 8.76
N ALA A 145 6.16 -29.64 9.72
CA ALA A 145 4.96 -29.03 10.28
C ALA A 145 5.29 -27.65 10.91
N SER A 146 6.41 -27.57 11.63
CA SER A 146 6.91 -26.32 12.20
C SER A 146 7.29 -25.31 11.12
N GLY A 147 7.89 -25.74 10.02
CA GLY A 147 8.20 -24.89 8.87
C GLY A 147 6.95 -24.21 8.28
N PHE A 148 5.88 -24.98 8.06
CA PHE A 148 4.60 -24.44 7.58
C PHE A 148 3.98 -23.44 8.57
N ARG A 149 3.96 -23.78 9.88
CA ARG A 149 3.44 -22.85 10.90
C ARG A 149 4.24 -21.55 10.97
N THR A 150 5.56 -21.64 10.86
CA THR A 150 6.44 -20.45 10.88
C THR A 150 6.16 -19.55 9.69
N ALA A 151 6.08 -20.09 8.47
CA ALA A 151 5.77 -19.33 7.27
C ALA A 151 4.38 -18.68 7.36
N ALA A 152 3.36 -19.44 7.82
CA ALA A 152 2.02 -18.91 8.02
C ALA A 152 2.01 -17.76 9.04
N GLY A 153 2.67 -17.93 10.19
CA GLY A 153 2.74 -16.88 11.22
C GLY A 153 3.50 -15.62 10.77
N GLN A 154 4.43 -15.73 9.83
CA GLN A 154 5.10 -14.59 9.22
C GLN A 154 4.14 -13.83 8.29
N LEU A 155 3.37 -14.54 7.45
CA LEU A 155 2.35 -13.92 6.58
C LEU A 155 1.24 -13.25 7.41
N ASP A 156 0.80 -13.85 8.52
CA ASP A 156 -0.18 -13.27 9.43
C ASP A 156 0.31 -11.93 10.01
N LYS A 157 1.55 -11.88 10.50
CA LYS A 157 2.16 -10.64 11.00
C LYS A 157 2.29 -9.55 9.92
N MET A 158 2.48 -9.95 8.66
CA MET A 158 2.49 -9.00 7.55
C MET A 158 1.10 -8.45 7.28
N GLY A 159 0.06 -9.29 7.30
CA GLY A 159 -1.33 -8.85 7.19
C GLY A 159 -1.67 -7.83 8.27
N GLU A 160 -1.35 -8.13 9.55
CA GLU A 160 -1.53 -7.20 10.69
C GLU A 160 -0.74 -5.88 10.48
N GLY A 161 0.48 -5.97 9.95
CA GLY A 161 1.31 -4.81 9.64
C GLY A 161 0.73 -3.92 8.55
N ILE A 162 0.16 -4.51 7.49
CA ILE A 162 -0.52 -3.78 6.41
C ILE A 162 -1.80 -3.11 6.94
N GLU A 163 -2.59 -3.81 7.73
CA GLU A 163 -3.80 -3.27 8.35
C GLU A 163 -3.49 -2.05 9.23
N GLY A 164 -2.46 -2.16 10.08
CA GLY A 164 -2.00 -1.05 10.91
C GLY A 164 -1.49 0.14 10.10
N ALA A 165 -0.76 -0.11 9.00
CA ALA A 165 -0.31 0.93 8.09
C ALA A 165 -1.49 1.62 7.38
N ALA A 166 -2.47 0.84 6.92
CA ALA A 166 -3.66 1.37 6.26
C ALA A 166 -4.51 2.21 7.21
N ALA A 167 -4.69 1.78 8.45
CA ALA A 167 -5.40 2.56 9.46
C ALA A 167 -4.72 3.90 9.72
N SER A 168 -3.40 3.91 9.91
CA SER A 168 -2.62 5.14 10.11
C SER A 168 -2.68 6.08 8.92
N GLU A 169 -2.62 5.54 7.70
CA GLU A 169 -2.70 6.32 6.46
C GLU A 169 -4.10 6.94 6.27
N VAL A 170 -5.16 6.19 6.59
CA VAL A 170 -6.56 6.69 6.58
C VAL A 170 -6.76 7.80 7.61
N ASP A 171 -6.20 7.67 8.81
CA ASP A 171 -6.28 8.73 9.83
C ASP A 171 -5.58 10.01 9.34
N GLN A 172 -4.41 9.88 8.70
CA GLN A 172 -3.68 11.02 8.14
C GLN A 172 -4.45 11.65 6.97
N PHE A 173 -5.00 10.85 6.08
CA PHE A 173 -5.83 11.30 4.95
C PHE A 173 -7.05 12.10 5.46
N ASN A 174 -7.74 11.60 6.48
CA ASN A 174 -8.89 12.28 7.09
C ASN A 174 -8.50 13.60 7.77
N ALA A 175 -7.34 13.65 8.41
CA ALA A 175 -6.80 14.88 8.98
C ALA A 175 -6.52 15.93 7.89
N ASP A 176 -5.94 15.51 6.75
CA ASP A 176 -5.65 16.37 5.60
C ASP A 176 -6.95 16.85 4.91
N LEU A 177 -8.00 16.02 4.84
CA LEU A 177 -9.35 16.47 4.39
C LEU A 177 -9.89 17.57 5.31
N GLY A 178 -9.75 17.42 6.62
CA GLY A 178 -10.15 18.43 7.60
C GLY A 178 -9.37 19.74 7.43
N ALA A 179 -8.05 19.65 7.23
CA ALA A 179 -7.19 20.81 6.98
C ALA A 179 -7.59 21.53 5.67
N LEU A 180 -7.90 20.77 4.61
CA LEU A 180 -8.35 21.32 3.33
C LEU A 180 -9.64 22.11 3.47
N GLU A 181 -10.62 21.68 4.26
CA GLU A 181 -11.82 22.46 4.50
C GLU A 181 -11.54 23.76 5.29
N GLN A 182 -10.58 23.76 6.22
CA GLN A 182 -10.16 25.01 6.88
C GLN A 182 -9.55 26.00 5.88
N ILE A 183 -8.74 25.53 4.94
CA ILE A 183 -8.22 26.36 3.83
C ILE A 183 -9.37 26.88 2.96
N ASN A 184 -10.35 26.05 2.62
CA ASN A 184 -11.54 26.46 1.87
C ASN A 184 -12.30 27.60 2.59
N ILE A 185 -12.48 27.50 3.91
CA ILE A 185 -13.09 28.54 4.73
C ILE A 185 -12.26 29.83 4.67
N GLY A 186 -10.93 29.70 4.73
CA GLY A 186 -9.99 30.81 4.61
C GLY A 186 -10.09 31.51 3.25
N LEU A 187 -10.09 30.75 2.16
CA LEU A 187 -10.18 31.25 0.77
C LEU A 187 -11.49 32.00 0.52
N ARG A 188 -12.63 31.50 1.00
CA ARG A 188 -13.93 32.19 0.87
C ARG A 188 -13.97 33.54 1.60
N LYS A 189 -13.08 33.76 2.58
CA LYS A 189 -12.97 35.02 3.35
C LYS A 189 -11.80 35.90 2.89
N ALA A 190 -10.88 35.37 2.12
CA ALA A 190 -9.71 36.08 1.64
C ALA A 190 -10.08 37.17 0.66
N ARG A 191 -9.36 38.30 0.73
CA ARG A 191 -9.52 39.34 -0.27
C ARG A 191 -8.82 38.92 -1.56
N PRO A 192 -9.53 38.93 -2.73
CA PRO A 192 -8.93 38.60 -4.03
C PRO A 192 -7.67 39.43 -4.32
N GLY A 193 -6.63 38.77 -4.84
CA GLY A 193 -5.33 39.38 -5.13
C GLY A 193 -4.47 39.72 -3.90
N SER A 194 -4.83 39.24 -2.69
CA SER A 194 -4.02 39.47 -1.49
C SER A 194 -2.91 38.42 -1.35
N THR A 195 -1.85 38.80 -0.62
CA THR A 195 -0.78 37.85 -0.23
C THR A 195 -1.34 36.68 0.58
N ASN A 196 -2.36 36.93 1.41
CA ASN A 196 -3.01 35.90 2.21
C ASN A 196 -3.72 34.87 1.33
N GLU A 197 -4.47 35.30 0.32
CA GLU A 197 -5.08 34.38 -0.66
C GLU A 197 -4.03 33.54 -1.38
N ALA A 198 -2.94 34.17 -1.87
CA ALA A 198 -1.87 33.46 -2.55
C ALA A 198 -1.22 32.40 -1.64
N SER A 199 -1.05 32.68 -0.34
CA SER A 199 -0.51 31.71 0.62
C SER A 199 -1.48 30.56 0.92
N LEU A 200 -2.78 30.84 1.02
CA LEU A 200 -3.81 29.81 1.19
C LEU A 200 -3.92 28.90 -0.05
N LEU A 201 -3.75 29.46 -1.25
CA LEU A 201 -3.71 28.68 -2.49
C LEU A 201 -2.47 27.78 -2.57
N ASP A 202 -1.31 28.25 -2.11
CA ASP A 202 -0.11 27.42 -2.02
C ASP A 202 -0.29 26.26 -1.01
N GLU A 203 -0.93 26.53 0.14
CA GLU A 203 -1.24 25.51 1.15
C GLU A 203 -2.27 24.48 0.64
N ARG A 204 -3.32 24.97 -0.04
CA ARG A 204 -4.32 24.13 -0.70
C ARG A 204 -3.65 23.16 -1.68
N ASP A 205 -2.80 23.67 -2.56
CA ASP A 205 -2.15 22.86 -3.59
C ASP A 205 -1.25 21.81 -2.96
N ARG A 206 -0.51 22.16 -1.90
CA ARG A 206 0.31 21.22 -1.13
C ARG A 206 -0.50 20.10 -0.48
N LEU A 207 -1.68 20.42 0.09
CA LEU A 207 -2.60 19.43 0.63
C LEU A 207 -3.18 18.52 -0.46
N LEU A 208 -3.51 19.10 -1.62
CA LEU A 208 -4.01 18.32 -2.76
C LEU A 208 -2.93 17.36 -3.29
N ASP A 209 -1.68 17.79 -3.38
CA ASP A 209 -0.56 16.94 -3.79
C ASP A 209 -0.40 15.75 -2.82
N LYS A 210 -0.47 16.02 -1.50
CA LYS A 210 -0.40 14.99 -0.46
C LYS A 210 -1.59 14.03 -0.53
N LEU A 211 -2.82 14.54 -0.64
CA LEU A 211 -4.02 13.71 -0.77
C LEU A 211 -4.00 12.84 -2.04
N SER A 212 -3.48 13.40 -3.15
CA SER A 212 -3.34 12.65 -4.42
C SER A 212 -2.30 11.53 -4.33
N SER A 213 -1.23 11.69 -3.55
CA SER A 213 -0.25 10.63 -3.30
C SER A 213 -0.80 9.51 -2.41
N GLN A 214 -1.78 9.82 -1.56
CA GLN A 214 -2.41 8.84 -0.66
C GLN A 214 -3.58 8.09 -1.32
N ALA A 215 -4.41 8.79 -2.10
CA ALA A 215 -5.55 8.21 -2.80
C ALA A 215 -5.89 8.99 -4.06
N GLY A 216 -6.48 8.33 -5.05
CA GLY A 216 -6.98 9.00 -6.25
C GLY A 216 -8.11 9.97 -5.92
N VAL A 217 -7.88 11.26 -6.13
CA VAL A 217 -8.84 12.34 -5.88
C VAL A 217 -9.01 13.24 -7.11
N SER A 218 -10.20 13.80 -7.26
CA SER A 218 -10.56 14.73 -8.35
C SER A 218 -10.98 16.07 -7.76
N PRO A 219 -10.12 17.10 -7.83
CA PRO A 219 -10.42 18.43 -7.36
C PRO A 219 -11.21 19.24 -8.40
N THR A 220 -12.18 20.02 -7.95
CA THR A 220 -12.82 21.10 -8.75
C THR A 220 -12.79 22.39 -7.94
N PHE A 221 -12.56 23.52 -8.61
CA PHE A 221 -12.33 24.79 -7.95
C PHE A 221 -13.46 25.79 -8.24
N ASP A 222 -13.84 26.55 -7.22
CA ASP A 222 -14.73 27.70 -7.37
C ASP A 222 -13.96 28.99 -7.76
N ASN A 223 -14.70 30.08 -7.95
CA ASN A 223 -14.12 31.38 -8.35
C ASN A 223 -13.15 31.99 -7.31
N ASN A 224 -13.23 31.55 -6.06
CA ASN A 224 -12.33 31.99 -4.98
C ASN A 224 -11.16 31.01 -4.78
N GLY A 225 -11.09 29.96 -5.60
CA GLY A 225 -10.08 28.92 -5.50
C GLY A 225 -10.34 27.90 -4.41
N ALA A 226 -11.49 27.92 -3.70
CA ALA A 226 -11.86 26.86 -2.79
C ALA A 226 -12.18 25.57 -3.58
N VAL A 227 -11.79 24.42 -3.02
CA VAL A 227 -11.88 23.14 -3.72
C VAL A 227 -13.08 22.32 -3.25
N THR A 228 -13.75 21.69 -4.19
CA THR A 228 -14.60 20.52 -3.95
C THR A 228 -13.82 19.28 -4.36
N LEU A 229 -13.52 18.41 -3.41
CA LEU A 229 -12.73 17.21 -3.62
C LEU A 229 -13.63 15.98 -3.64
N ARG A 230 -13.48 15.17 -4.68
CA ARG A 230 -14.19 13.89 -4.82
C ARG A 230 -13.19 12.74 -4.97
N ALA A 231 -13.61 11.54 -4.61
CA ALA A 231 -12.87 10.33 -4.93
C ALA A 231 -12.91 10.07 -6.45
N ALA A 232 -11.75 9.82 -7.07
CA ALA A 232 -11.63 9.71 -8.52
C ALA A 232 -12.42 8.53 -9.11
N GLY A 233 -12.48 7.39 -8.41
CA GLY A 233 -13.14 6.17 -8.89
C GLY A 233 -14.66 6.19 -8.79
N SER A 234 -15.20 6.64 -7.65
CA SER A 234 -16.64 6.59 -7.34
C SER A 234 -17.35 7.93 -7.51
N GLY A 235 -16.62 9.04 -7.50
CA GLY A 235 -17.20 10.39 -7.52
C GLY A 235 -17.80 10.84 -6.19
N ASP A 236 -17.62 10.08 -5.11
CA ASP A 236 -18.11 10.42 -3.79
C ASP A 236 -17.48 11.71 -3.27
N LEU A 237 -18.28 12.55 -2.62
CA LEU A 237 -17.80 13.80 -2.04
C LEU A 237 -16.94 13.51 -0.81
N LEU A 238 -15.69 13.99 -0.82
CA LEU A 238 -14.79 13.94 0.32
C LEU A 238 -14.78 15.28 1.08
N VAL A 239 -14.60 16.39 0.37
CA VAL A 239 -14.64 17.76 0.94
C VAL A 239 -15.38 18.68 0.00
N GLY A 240 -16.23 19.55 0.55
CA GLY A 240 -16.88 20.61 -0.21
C GLY A 240 -18.14 21.13 0.46
N GLY A 241 -18.42 22.42 0.24
CA GLY A 241 -19.64 23.06 0.77
C GLY A 241 -19.71 23.14 2.30
N GLY A 242 -18.60 23.03 3.03
CA GLY A 242 -18.58 23.00 4.49
C GLY A 242 -18.70 21.60 5.08
N VAL A 243 -18.67 20.56 4.24
CA VAL A 243 -18.80 19.16 4.65
C VAL A 243 -17.47 18.45 4.42
N VAL A 244 -17.07 17.62 5.39
CA VAL A 244 -15.96 16.67 5.28
C VAL A 244 -16.54 15.27 5.51
N ASN A 245 -16.37 14.37 4.58
CA ASN A 245 -16.76 12.98 4.67
C ASN A 245 -15.50 12.13 4.85
N PRO A 246 -15.18 11.68 6.06
CA PRO A 246 -14.02 10.85 6.31
C PRO A 246 -14.18 9.48 5.66
N ILE A 247 -13.05 8.92 5.21
CA ILE A 247 -12.98 7.54 4.76
C ILE A 247 -12.67 6.62 5.94
N SER A 248 -12.99 5.35 5.80
CA SER A 248 -12.64 4.29 6.75
C SER A 248 -12.09 3.08 6.02
N VAL A 249 -11.24 2.31 6.71
CA VAL A 249 -10.69 1.03 6.26
C VAL A 249 -11.22 -0.08 7.15
N THR A 250 -11.48 -1.23 6.55
CA THR A 250 -11.82 -2.47 7.26
C THR A 250 -11.04 -3.62 6.65
N ALA A 251 -10.53 -4.51 7.50
CA ALA A 251 -9.92 -5.77 7.08
C ALA A 251 -10.96 -6.90 7.13
N ALA A 252 -11.02 -7.69 6.08
CA ALA A 252 -11.78 -8.93 6.06
C ALA A 252 -11.05 -10.03 6.87
N PRO A 253 -11.73 -11.14 7.24
CA PRO A 253 -11.09 -12.23 7.99
C PRO A 253 -9.88 -12.87 7.30
N ASP A 254 -9.75 -12.73 5.99
CA ASP A 254 -8.60 -13.17 5.21
C ASP A 254 -7.48 -12.12 5.10
N GLY A 255 -7.64 -10.95 5.71
CA GLY A 255 -6.69 -9.84 5.70
C GLY A 255 -6.84 -8.86 4.53
N ARG A 256 -7.78 -9.07 3.60
CA ARG A 256 -8.03 -8.14 2.49
C ARG A 256 -8.63 -6.84 3.00
N LEU A 257 -8.12 -5.71 2.47
CA LEU A 257 -8.60 -4.40 2.86
C LEU A 257 -9.74 -3.92 1.97
N SER A 258 -10.69 -3.22 2.57
CA SER A 258 -11.75 -2.49 1.89
C SER A 258 -11.89 -1.09 2.49
N TYR A 259 -12.14 -0.12 1.61
CA TYR A 259 -12.35 1.28 2.01
C TYR A 259 -13.81 1.68 1.84
N SER A 260 -14.26 2.62 2.65
CA SER A 260 -15.62 3.16 2.55
C SER A 260 -15.65 4.64 2.93
N VAL A 261 -16.68 5.35 2.44
CA VAL A 261 -17.00 6.74 2.78
C VAL A 261 -18.48 6.82 3.09
N GLY A 262 -18.84 7.34 4.27
CA GLY A 262 -20.25 7.42 4.68
C GLY A 262 -20.98 6.06 4.71
N GLY A 263 -20.24 4.96 4.88
CA GLY A 263 -20.77 3.58 4.85
C GLY A 263 -20.95 2.98 3.46
N SER A 264 -20.67 3.73 2.38
CA SER A 264 -20.66 3.21 0.99
C SER A 264 -19.28 2.73 0.60
N PRO A 265 -19.16 1.61 -0.15
CA PRO A 265 -17.86 1.12 -0.62
C PRO A 265 -17.14 2.17 -1.47
N LEU A 266 -15.86 2.37 -1.21
CA LEU A 266 -14.98 3.30 -1.91
C LEU A 266 -13.90 2.53 -2.68
N ALA A 267 -13.89 2.64 -4.01
CA ALA A 267 -12.83 2.09 -4.82
C ALA A 267 -11.65 3.07 -4.89
N ILE A 268 -10.50 2.69 -4.34
CA ILE A 268 -9.24 3.44 -4.42
C ILE A 268 -8.33 2.69 -5.40
N SER A 269 -7.94 3.34 -6.51
CA SER A 269 -7.16 2.73 -7.59
C SER A 269 -5.74 3.26 -7.70
N THR A 270 -5.42 4.38 -7.05
CA THR A 270 -4.09 5.03 -7.05
C THR A 270 -3.73 5.51 -5.65
N GLY A 271 -2.48 5.85 -5.45
CA GLY A 271 -1.95 6.29 -4.14
C GLY A 271 -1.53 5.14 -3.23
N SER A 272 -0.90 5.50 -2.11
CA SER A 272 -0.39 4.54 -1.11
C SER A 272 -1.47 3.60 -0.56
N LEU A 273 -2.71 4.09 -0.37
CA LEU A 273 -3.84 3.27 0.09
C LEU A 273 -4.20 2.15 -0.90
N ALA A 274 -4.13 2.42 -2.21
CA ALA A 274 -4.29 1.38 -3.23
C ALA A 274 -3.15 0.35 -3.16
N GLY A 275 -1.91 0.81 -3.01
CA GLY A 275 -0.73 -0.05 -2.84
C GLY A 275 -0.84 -0.95 -1.61
N LEU A 276 -1.36 -0.43 -0.48
CA LEU A 276 -1.64 -1.22 0.72
C LEU A 276 -2.72 -2.29 0.49
N ALA A 277 -3.80 -1.95 -0.21
CA ALA A 277 -4.84 -2.94 -0.55
C ALA A 277 -4.30 -4.03 -1.48
N GLU A 278 -3.48 -3.69 -2.48
CA GLU A 278 -2.83 -4.66 -3.36
C GLU A 278 -1.83 -5.54 -2.59
N GLY A 279 -1.07 -4.97 -1.65
CA GLY A 279 -0.19 -5.71 -0.75
C GLY A 279 -0.96 -6.68 0.15
N ALA A 280 -2.07 -6.23 0.73
CA ALA A 280 -2.96 -7.07 1.55
C ALA A 280 -3.55 -8.24 0.75
N ASN A 281 -4.02 -7.97 -0.47
CA ASN A 281 -4.52 -9.00 -1.38
C ASN A 281 -3.43 -10.05 -1.68
N HIS A 282 -2.20 -9.59 -1.93
CA HIS A 282 -1.09 -10.49 -2.22
C HIS A 282 -0.76 -11.38 -1.01
N VAL A 283 -0.68 -10.82 0.21
CA VAL A 283 -0.45 -11.61 1.44
C VAL A 283 -1.56 -12.63 1.66
N ALA A 284 -2.83 -12.26 1.45
CA ALA A 284 -3.96 -13.17 1.54
C ALA A 284 -3.87 -14.33 0.53
N ASP A 285 -3.49 -14.03 -0.71
CA ASP A 285 -3.30 -15.05 -1.76
C ASP A 285 -2.15 -16.00 -1.42
N GLN A 286 -1.02 -15.48 -0.93
CA GLN A 286 0.13 -16.29 -0.49
C GLN A 286 -0.25 -17.20 0.68
N ARG A 287 -1.02 -16.69 1.64
CA ARG A 287 -1.52 -17.48 2.77
C ARG A 287 -2.43 -18.62 2.32
N ALA A 288 -3.40 -18.32 1.44
CA ALA A 288 -4.31 -19.33 0.89
C ALA A 288 -3.57 -20.42 0.09
N ALA A 289 -2.55 -20.02 -0.68
CA ALA A 289 -1.70 -20.96 -1.41
C ALA A 289 -0.87 -21.85 -0.46
N LEU A 290 -0.32 -21.26 0.61
CA LEU A 290 0.42 -22.00 1.65
C LEU A 290 -0.48 -22.97 2.39
N ASP A 291 -1.71 -22.59 2.75
CA ASP A 291 -2.70 -23.45 3.41
C ASP A 291 -3.09 -24.64 2.51
N THR A 292 -3.33 -24.37 1.23
CA THR A 292 -3.61 -25.43 0.26
C THR A 292 -2.46 -26.40 0.13
N MET A 293 -1.22 -25.90 0.03
CA MET A 293 -0.02 -26.73 -0.08
C MET A 293 0.19 -27.58 1.17
N ALA A 294 0.04 -27.01 2.36
CA ALA A 294 0.20 -27.72 3.64
C ALA A 294 -0.86 -28.81 3.80
N THR A 295 -2.11 -28.52 3.46
CA THR A 295 -3.23 -29.45 3.56
C THR A 295 -3.09 -30.62 2.57
N ASP A 296 -2.79 -30.32 1.30
CA ASP A 296 -2.55 -31.34 0.28
C ASP A 296 -1.38 -32.26 0.67
N PHE A 297 -0.28 -31.68 1.11
CA PHE A 297 0.90 -32.43 1.56
C PHE A 297 0.57 -33.34 2.75
N ALA A 298 -0.08 -32.80 3.77
CA ALA A 298 -0.46 -33.57 4.96
C ALA A 298 -1.42 -34.73 4.62
N ASN A 299 -2.43 -34.48 3.78
CA ASN A 299 -3.39 -35.49 3.36
C ASN A 299 -2.71 -36.63 2.58
N GLN A 300 -1.80 -36.31 1.66
CA GLN A 300 -1.06 -37.28 0.88
C GLN A 300 -0.16 -38.16 1.76
N LEU A 301 0.60 -37.56 2.67
CA LEU A 301 1.46 -38.30 3.59
C LEU A 301 0.66 -39.14 4.60
N ASN A 302 -0.44 -38.60 5.11
CA ASN A 302 -1.34 -39.34 5.99
C ASN A 302 -1.90 -40.59 5.29
N ALA A 303 -2.40 -40.43 4.07
CA ALA A 303 -2.94 -41.52 3.25
C ALA A 303 -1.85 -42.61 3.01
N ALA A 304 -0.64 -42.18 2.63
CA ALA A 304 0.48 -43.09 2.42
C ALA A 304 0.87 -43.85 3.71
N HIS A 305 0.98 -43.14 4.82
CA HIS A 305 1.35 -43.77 6.10
C HIS A 305 0.26 -44.73 6.60
N GLN A 306 -1.01 -44.38 6.45
CA GLN A 306 -2.16 -45.24 6.81
C GLN A 306 -2.30 -46.50 5.96
N ALA A 307 -1.78 -46.49 4.72
CA ALA A 307 -1.76 -47.66 3.85
C ALA A 307 -0.74 -48.72 4.28
N GLY A 308 0.16 -48.37 5.20
CA GLY A 308 1.17 -49.28 5.74
C GLY A 308 0.79 -49.96 7.07
N ALA A 309 1.72 -50.75 7.58
CA ALA A 309 1.62 -51.39 8.86
C ALA A 309 2.80 -50.98 9.77
N ASP A 310 2.53 -50.81 11.05
CA ASP A 310 3.51 -50.49 12.11
C ASP A 310 4.37 -51.74 12.50
N ALA A 311 5.26 -51.55 13.50
CA ALA A 311 6.11 -52.62 13.97
C ALA A 311 5.33 -53.80 14.57
N ASN A 312 4.08 -53.59 15.00
CA ASN A 312 3.22 -54.58 15.61
C ASN A 312 2.20 -55.18 14.61
N GLY A 313 2.25 -54.77 13.35
CA GLY A 313 1.31 -55.18 12.30
C GLY A 313 -0.03 -54.43 12.30
N ASN A 314 -0.17 -53.35 13.09
CA ASN A 314 -1.37 -52.52 13.06
C ASN A 314 -1.34 -51.54 11.88
N PRO A 315 -2.48 -51.10 11.37
CA PRO A 315 -2.55 -50.05 10.34
C PRO A 315 -1.88 -48.76 10.83
N GLY A 316 -1.20 -48.04 9.92
CA GLY A 316 -0.60 -46.76 10.21
C GLY A 316 -1.61 -45.69 10.68
N GLN A 317 -1.16 -44.82 11.53
CA GLN A 317 -1.94 -43.64 11.99
C GLN A 317 -1.61 -42.42 11.13
N PRO A 318 -2.44 -41.34 11.12
CA PRO A 318 -2.06 -40.08 10.49
C PRO A 318 -0.74 -39.57 11.06
N LEU A 319 0.12 -39.01 10.17
CA LEU A 319 1.37 -38.33 10.56
C LEU A 319 1.13 -36.87 10.97
N PHE A 320 0.13 -36.24 10.35
CA PHE A 320 -0.21 -34.85 10.59
C PHE A 320 -1.67 -34.68 11.01
N THR A 321 -1.90 -33.65 11.80
CA THR A 321 -3.22 -33.15 12.16
C THR A 321 -3.26 -31.63 11.87
N GLY A 322 -4.45 -31.06 11.75
CA GLY A 322 -4.66 -29.66 11.40
C GLY A 322 -5.26 -29.51 10.01
N THR A 323 -5.84 -28.32 9.73
CA THR A 323 -6.61 -28.03 8.51
C THR A 323 -6.06 -26.83 7.73
N SER A 324 -4.94 -26.26 8.16
CA SER A 324 -4.25 -25.12 7.52
C SER A 324 -2.76 -25.18 7.85
N ALA A 325 -1.94 -24.40 7.15
CA ALA A 325 -0.51 -24.26 7.44
C ALA A 325 -0.27 -23.80 8.89
N ALA A 326 -1.06 -22.85 9.39
CA ALA A 326 -0.94 -22.33 10.76
C ALA A 326 -1.28 -23.36 11.85
N THR A 327 -2.15 -24.33 11.57
CA THR A 327 -2.62 -25.33 12.53
C THR A 327 -1.99 -26.71 12.32
N LEU A 328 -1.14 -26.87 11.29
CA LEU A 328 -0.51 -28.14 10.96
C LEU A 328 0.43 -28.57 12.11
N THR A 329 0.22 -29.77 12.64
CA THR A 329 1.06 -30.36 13.71
C THR A 329 1.34 -31.82 13.40
N ALA A 330 2.52 -32.30 13.84
CA ALA A 330 2.82 -33.70 13.83
C ALA A 330 1.93 -34.44 14.84
N ALA A 331 1.40 -35.59 14.45
CA ALA A 331 0.70 -36.48 15.39
C ALA A 331 1.67 -37.08 16.41
N THR A 332 1.21 -37.25 17.65
CA THR A 332 2.02 -37.85 18.71
C THR A 332 2.10 -39.35 18.50
N LEU A 333 3.11 -39.80 17.75
CA LEU A 333 3.38 -41.20 17.48
C LEU A 333 4.67 -41.67 18.19
N THR A 334 4.69 -42.93 18.64
CA THR A 334 5.92 -43.60 19.08
C THR A 334 6.68 -44.14 17.88
N PRO A 335 8.01 -44.37 17.97
CA PRO A 335 8.78 -44.99 16.88
C PRO A 335 8.21 -46.32 16.40
N ASP A 336 7.60 -47.12 17.29
CA ASP A 336 7.03 -48.40 16.94
C ASP A 336 5.73 -48.28 16.11
N GLN A 337 5.06 -47.13 16.16
CA GLN A 337 3.84 -46.84 15.38
C GLN A 337 4.13 -46.29 13.96
N VAL A 338 5.39 -46.11 13.60
CA VAL A 338 5.74 -45.72 12.21
C VAL A 338 5.42 -46.91 11.29
N ALA A 339 4.52 -46.67 10.31
CA ALA A 339 4.06 -47.71 9.37
C ALA A 339 5.08 -47.86 8.22
N ALA A 340 6.14 -48.63 8.44
CA ALA A 340 7.19 -48.85 7.45
C ALA A 340 6.88 -50.01 6.48
N ALA A 341 6.12 -51.01 6.93
CA ALA A 341 5.79 -52.21 6.17
C ALA A 341 4.51 -52.03 5.33
N ASN A 342 4.39 -52.85 4.28
CA ASN A 342 3.14 -53.12 3.55
C ASN A 342 3.16 -54.52 2.96
N ALA A 343 2.19 -54.84 2.11
CA ALA A 343 2.09 -56.16 1.46
C ALA A 343 3.32 -56.55 0.61
N SER A 344 4.14 -55.58 0.20
CA SER A 344 5.37 -55.81 -0.58
C SER A 344 6.60 -56.09 0.25
N GLY A 345 6.55 -55.92 1.59
CA GLY A 345 7.65 -56.20 2.50
C GLY A 345 7.75 -55.26 3.69
N SER A 346 8.75 -55.50 4.55
CA SER A 346 8.96 -54.75 5.80
C SER A 346 9.29 -53.27 5.61
N ASN A 347 9.73 -52.83 4.42
CA ASN A 347 10.05 -51.44 4.05
C ASN A 347 9.15 -50.91 2.92
N GLY A 348 8.16 -51.71 2.46
CA GLY A 348 7.41 -51.42 1.27
C GLY A 348 6.61 -50.10 1.36
N ASN A 349 6.17 -49.72 2.55
CA ASN A 349 5.47 -48.44 2.73
C ASN A 349 6.40 -47.25 2.68
N MET A 350 7.62 -47.35 3.21
CA MET A 350 8.62 -46.27 3.07
C MET A 350 9.07 -46.08 1.63
N LEU A 351 9.22 -47.19 0.87
CA LEU A 351 9.46 -47.09 -0.59
C LEU A 351 8.32 -46.37 -1.32
N ALA A 352 7.07 -46.68 -0.99
CA ALA A 352 5.91 -46.00 -1.59
C ALA A 352 5.89 -44.52 -1.22
N LEU A 353 6.23 -44.14 0.02
CA LEU A 353 6.34 -42.77 0.46
C LEU A 353 7.47 -42.03 -0.26
N GLY A 354 8.65 -42.65 -0.41
CA GLY A 354 9.75 -42.07 -1.21
C GLY A 354 9.38 -41.86 -2.69
N ALA A 355 8.59 -42.78 -3.28
CA ALA A 355 8.14 -42.63 -4.67
C ALA A 355 7.18 -41.44 -4.87
N MET A 356 6.50 -40.95 -3.83
CA MET A 356 5.64 -39.75 -3.90
C MET A 356 6.44 -38.48 -4.20
N ARG A 357 7.72 -38.44 -3.84
CA ARG A 357 8.63 -37.33 -4.16
C ARG A 357 8.69 -37.09 -5.68
N GLY A 358 8.73 -38.17 -6.48
CA GLY A 358 8.76 -38.07 -7.95
C GLY A 358 7.38 -37.82 -8.59
N ALA A 359 6.30 -38.34 -8.00
CA ALA A 359 4.96 -38.27 -8.58
C ALA A 359 4.25 -36.93 -8.33
N ASN A 360 4.43 -36.34 -7.15
CA ASN A 360 3.78 -35.10 -6.74
C ASN A 360 4.76 -33.95 -6.46
N ASP A 361 6.03 -34.22 -6.47
CA ASP A 361 7.18 -33.34 -6.25
C ASP A 361 6.88 -32.10 -5.37
N PRO A 362 6.68 -32.27 -4.05
CA PRO A 362 6.35 -31.15 -3.16
C PRO A 362 7.47 -30.11 -3.09
N GLU A 363 8.73 -30.50 -3.35
CA GLU A 363 9.86 -29.60 -3.42
C GLU A 363 9.79 -28.72 -4.67
N ALA A 364 9.39 -29.28 -5.83
CA ALA A 364 9.16 -28.48 -7.04
C ALA A 364 7.94 -27.56 -6.92
N ARG A 365 6.87 -28.01 -6.27
CA ARG A 365 5.68 -27.17 -5.98
C ARG A 365 6.05 -25.99 -5.09
N TRP A 366 6.84 -26.20 -4.05
CA TRP A 366 7.35 -25.13 -3.20
C TRP A 366 8.27 -24.18 -3.99
N SER A 367 9.20 -24.70 -4.77
CA SER A 367 10.10 -23.90 -5.61
C SER A 367 9.32 -23.09 -6.65
N GLY A 368 8.26 -23.65 -7.23
CA GLY A 368 7.36 -22.94 -8.15
C GLY A 368 6.61 -21.81 -7.46
N HIS A 369 6.17 -22.01 -6.21
CA HIS A 369 5.54 -20.97 -5.41
C HIS A 369 6.48 -19.79 -5.15
N LEU A 370 7.74 -20.07 -4.75
CA LEU A 370 8.77 -19.05 -4.58
C LEU A 370 9.11 -18.33 -5.90
N ALA A 371 9.17 -19.06 -7.02
CA ALA A 371 9.42 -18.46 -8.33
C ALA A 371 8.30 -17.50 -8.75
N THR A 372 7.03 -17.84 -8.46
CA THR A 372 5.88 -16.96 -8.69
C THR A 372 5.98 -15.68 -7.86
N GLN A 373 6.41 -15.80 -6.58
CA GLN A 373 6.66 -14.64 -5.72
C GLN A 373 7.77 -13.77 -6.27
N ALA A 374 8.91 -14.32 -6.62
CA ALA A 374 10.03 -13.57 -7.21
C ALA A 374 9.65 -12.87 -8.52
N GLN A 375 8.81 -13.50 -9.35
CA GLN A 375 8.27 -12.88 -10.55
C GLN A 375 7.36 -11.70 -10.24
N ALA A 376 6.50 -11.79 -9.21
CA ALA A 376 5.64 -10.69 -8.78
C ALA A 376 6.48 -9.48 -8.31
N VAL A 377 7.53 -9.72 -7.51
CA VAL A 377 8.49 -8.68 -7.08
C VAL A 377 9.20 -8.06 -8.27
N SER A 378 9.73 -8.88 -9.19
CA SER A 378 10.42 -8.38 -10.39
C SER A 378 9.52 -7.51 -11.26
N SER A 379 8.25 -7.91 -11.44
CA SER A 379 7.27 -7.14 -12.19
C SER A 379 6.92 -5.83 -11.49
N ALA A 380 6.80 -5.83 -10.16
CA ALA A 380 6.54 -4.62 -9.39
C ALA A 380 7.73 -3.65 -9.44
N ARG A 381 8.97 -4.13 -9.34
CA ARG A 381 10.18 -3.29 -9.52
C ARG A 381 10.27 -2.65 -10.90
N ALA A 382 9.84 -3.36 -11.94
CA ALA A 382 9.81 -2.80 -13.31
C ALA A 382 8.71 -1.76 -13.50
N GLN A 383 7.67 -1.74 -12.66
CA GLN A 383 6.60 -0.72 -12.68
C GLN A 383 6.96 0.51 -11.85
N ASP A 384 7.83 0.34 -10.85
CA ASP A 384 8.30 1.42 -9.96
C ASP A 384 9.49 2.21 -10.56
N ALA A 385 10.17 1.68 -11.56
CA ALA A 385 11.34 2.28 -12.24
C ALA A 385 10.95 3.24 -13.35
#